data_72426f8346811c4b0031a82b4056c3b4
#
_entry.id   72426f8346811c4b0031a82b4056c3b4
#
_cell.length_a   1.000
_cell.length_b   1.000
_cell.length_c   1.000
_cell.angle_alpha   90.00
_cell.angle_beta   90.00
_cell.angle_gamma   90.00
#
_symmetry.space_group_name_H-M   'P 1'
#
loop_
_entity.id
_entity.type
_entity.pdbx_description
1 polymer ?
#
loop_
_entity_poly.entity_id
_entity_poly.type
_entity_poly.pdbx_seq_one_letter_code
_entity_poly.pdbx_strand_id
1 'polypeptide(L)'
;SILTVLTITGLQAQPLPATPKLVVGLTIDQLRTDYLEAFSSLYGEKGFKRLWKEGKVFRNAEYNFSKVDRASAIAAIYTGTTPSMNGITANQWLDISTLRPINCVDDPAFMGNYTDESSSPALLLTSTIADELKIATRNKGLVYAIAPFRDAAIFAAGHTGNGAFWLNTNTGKWCSTTYYTEFPWWVSQYNDRQAVDFRIGDMTWTPVHPMEKYIYLPEWRDTPFKYKFDDDRRNKFRRLIASPFVNDEVNLLTEELLDKSNIGKDEVPDMLSLMYYAGNYAHKTSQECAMELQDTYVRLDRSIAHLLDVIDKKIGLQNVLFCITSTGYVDTESADHGLYRIPEKRSYEACKRVCGYRA
;
A
#
# COMPACT_ATOMS: atom_id res chain seq x y z
N SER A 1 43.74 50.79 -30.95
CA SER A 1 43.70 49.64 -30.02
C SER A 1 42.40 49.66 -29.24
N ILE A 2 41.50 48.81 -29.62
CA ILE A 2 40.22 48.62 -28.91
C ILE A 2 40.37 47.42 -27.95
N LEU A 3 40.34 47.71 -26.65
CA LEU A 3 40.40 46.71 -25.60
C LEU A 3 38.97 46.18 -25.36
N THR A 4 38.69 44.95 -25.82
CA THR A 4 37.41 44.27 -25.54
C THR A 4 37.52 43.61 -24.17
N VAL A 5 36.79 44.17 -23.20
CA VAL A 5 36.64 43.53 -21.86
C VAL A 5 35.58 42.47 -21.97
N LEU A 6 35.97 41.20 -21.97
CA LEU A 6 35.06 40.06 -21.80
C LEU A 6 34.62 40.00 -20.33
N THR A 7 33.40 40.41 -20.03
CA THR A 7 32.77 40.12 -18.74
C THR A 7 32.34 38.65 -18.73
N ILE A 8 33.06 37.81 -18.00
CA ILE A 8 32.64 36.44 -17.68
C ILE A 8 31.49 36.55 -16.66
N THR A 9 30.26 36.49 -17.13
CA THR A 9 29.12 36.25 -16.25
C THR A 9 29.26 34.83 -15.71
N GLY A 10 29.64 34.74 -14.43
CA GLY A 10 29.72 33.45 -13.76
C GLY A 10 28.38 32.75 -13.80
N LEU A 11 28.33 31.62 -14.49
CA LEU A 11 27.24 30.65 -14.31
C LEU A 11 27.23 30.22 -12.84
N GLN A 12 26.35 30.80 -12.05
CA GLN A 12 26.04 30.23 -10.73
C GLN A 12 25.35 28.89 -10.98
N ALA A 13 26.07 27.79 -10.74
CA ALA A 13 25.48 26.48 -10.68
C ALA A 13 24.36 26.54 -9.61
N GLN A 14 23.13 26.27 -9.99
CA GLN A 14 22.06 26.10 -8.99
C GLN A 14 22.51 25.00 -8.04
N PRO A 15 22.48 25.23 -6.71
CA PRO A 15 22.76 24.20 -5.77
C PRO A 15 21.85 23.00 -6.04
N LEU A 16 22.44 21.83 -6.19
CA LEU A 16 21.66 20.59 -6.30
C LEU A 16 20.74 20.50 -5.07
N PRO A 17 19.46 20.09 -5.25
CA PRO A 17 18.59 19.85 -4.11
C PRO A 17 19.29 18.92 -3.11
N ALA A 18 19.18 19.21 -1.82
CA ALA A 18 19.73 18.34 -0.80
C ALA A 18 19.14 16.93 -0.95
N THR A 19 20.01 15.92 -0.88
CA THR A 19 19.55 14.52 -0.92
C THR A 19 18.66 14.24 0.30
N PRO A 20 17.45 13.68 0.13
CA PRO A 20 16.59 13.36 1.26
C PRO A 20 17.25 12.29 2.14
N LYS A 21 17.11 12.41 3.46
CA LYS A 21 17.53 11.36 4.41
C LYS A 21 16.60 10.14 4.36
N LEU A 22 15.33 10.36 4.03
CA LEU A 22 14.34 9.29 3.92
C LEU A 22 13.46 9.50 2.69
N VAL A 23 13.30 8.43 1.92
CA VAL A 23 12.26 8.33 0.89
C VAL A 23 11.12 7.50 1.45
N VAL A 24 9.92 8.09 1.53
CA VAL A 24 8.70 7.38 1.94
C VAL A 24 7.84 7.15 0.70
N GLY A 25 7.68 5.89 0.33
CA GLY A 25 6.75 5.46 -0.71
C GLY A 25 5.45 4.93 -0.10
N LEU A 26 4.35 5.66 -0.22
CA LEU A 26 3.04 5.21 0.22
C LEU A 26 2.23 4.74 -1.00
N THR A 27 2.01 3.44 -1.11
CA THR A 27 1.11 2.86 -2.10
C THR A 27 -0.23 2.59 -1.46
N ILE A 28 -1.32 3.02 -2.09
CA ILE A 28 -2.68 2.81 -1.57
C ILE A 28 -3.41 1.82 -2.48
N ASP A 29 -3.71 0.64 -1.93
CA ASP A 29 -4.42 -0.40 -2.65
C ASP A 29 -5.88 -0.01 -2.87
N GLN A 30 -6.38 -0.21 -4.10
CA GLN A 30 -7.75 0.09 -4.52
C GLN A 30 -8.14 1.58 -4.43
N LEU A 31 -7.20 2.52 -4.39
CA LEU A 31 -7.52 3.94 -4.39
C LEU A 31 -8.04 4.39 -5.75
N ARG A 32 -9.20 5.05 -5.76
CA ARG A 32 -9.82 5.68 -6.93
C ARG A 32 -9.65 7.20 -6.88
N THR A 33 -9.14 7.77 -7.95
CA THR A 33 -8.91 9.22 -8.05
C THR A 33 -10.21 10.02 -8.13
N ASP A 34 -11.25 9.47 -8.77
CA ASP A 34 -12.58 10.08 -8.83
C ASP A 34 -13.22 10.20 -7.42
N TYR A 35 -13.04 9.21 -6.56
CA TYR A 35 -13.52 9.28 -5.16
C TYR A 35 -12.72 10.27 -4.32
N LEU A 36 -11.41 10.43 -4.58
CA LEU A 36 -10.62 11.45 -3.91
C LEU A 36 -11.18 12.86 -4.15
N GLU A 37 -11.58 13.17 -5.35
CA GLU A 37 -12.17 14.45 -5.68
C GLU A 37 -13.62 14.57 -5.17
N ALA A 38 -14.44 13.53 -5.37
CA ALA A 38 -15.85 13.51 -4.98
C ALA A 38 -16.04 13.70 -3.47
N PHE A 39 -15.20 13.07 -2.65
CA PHE A 39 -15.33 13.11 -1.18
C PHE A 39 -14.47 14.21 -0.52
N SER A 40 -13.88 15.10 -1.30
CA SER A 40 -12.95 16.14 -0.81
C SER A 40 -13.54 17.08 0.25
N SER A 41 -14.86 17.28 0.25
CA SER A 41 -15.56 18.08 1.27
C SER A 41 -15.54 17.44 2.67
N LEU A 42 -15.29 16.13 2.75
CA LEU A 42 -15.25 15.37 4.01
C LEU A 42 -13.86 15.36 4.66
N TYR A 43 -12.81 15.75 3.94
CA TYR A 43 -11.43 15.67 4.41
C TYR A 43 -11.04 16.82 5.33
N GLY A 44 -10.09 16.52 6.22
CA GLY A 44 -9.38 17.53 7.03
C GLY A 44 -8.35 18.31 6.20
N GLU A 45 -7.69 19.27 6.85
CA GLU A 45 -6.70 20.13 6.17
C GLU A 45 -5.29 19.51 6.10
N LYS A 46 -5.00 18.49 6.91
CA LYS A 46 -3.64 17.97 7.11
C LYS A 46 -3.29 16.71 6.29
N GLY A 47 -4.27 16.05 5.68
CA GLY A 47 -4.11 14.86 4.84
C GLY A 47 -4.04 15.21 3.36
N PHE A 48 -4.98 14.72 2.57
CA PHE A 48 -4.99 14.92 1.13
C PHE A 48 -4.94 16.39 0.70
N LYS A 49 -5.66 17.28 1.38
CA LYS A 49 -5.63 18.71 1.03
C LYS A 49 -4.25 19.32 1.20
N ARG A 50 -3.51 18.94 2.24
CA ARG A 50 -2.12 19.34 2.41
C ARG A 50 -1.25 18.84 1.27
N LEU A 51 -1.37 17.56 0.91
CA LEU A 51 -0.62 16.96 -0.18
C LEU A 51 -0.89 17.65 -1.53
N TRP A 52 -2.15 17.99 -1.82
CA TRP A 52 -2.50 18.72 -3.04
C TRP A 52 -1.94 20.15 -3.06
N LYS A 53 -1.88 20.79 -1.91
CA LYS A 53 -1.39 22.17 -1.78
C LYS A 53 0.13 22.26 -1.83
N GLU A 54 0.82 21.34 -1.17
CA GLU A 54 2.27 21.39 -0.97
C GLU A 54 3.03 20.49 -1.95
N GLY A 55 2.39 19.47 -2.50
CA GLY A 55 2.98 18.48 -3.38
C GLY A 55 2.80 18.76 -4.87
N LYS A 56 3.47 17.95 -5.69
CA LYS A 56 3.26 17.88 -7.14
C LYS A 56 2.32 16.75 -7.48
N VAL A 57 1.20 17.06 -8.12
CA VAL A 57 0.15 16.09 -8.49
C VAL A 57 0.28 15.71 -9.96
N PHE A 58 0.37 14.41 -10.24
CA PHE A 58 0.33 13.82 -11.57
C PHE A 58 -1.08 13.25 -11.81
N ARG A 59 -1.89 13.90 -12.64
CA ARG A 59 -3.31 13.54 -12.80
C ARG A 59 -3.58 12.39 -13.76
N ASN A 60 -2.64 12.08 -14.65
CA ASN A 60 -2.80 11.11 -15.74
C ASN A 60 -1.73 10.00 -15.63
N ALA A 61 -1.60 9.39 -14.45
CA ALA A 61 -0.74 8.24 -14.28
C ALA A 61 -1.55 6.96 -14.58
N GLU A 62 -1.08 6.17 -15.54
CA GLU A 62 -1.75 4.96 -16.00
C GLU A 62 -0.76 3.79 -16.07
N TYR A 63 -1.24 2.59 -15.83
CA TYR A 63 -0.48 1.37 -16.11
C TYR A 63 -0.51 1.08 -17.61
N ASN A 64 0.62 0.75 -18.19
CA ASN A 64 0.76 0.42 -19.61
C ASN A 64 0.52 -1.07 -19.92
N PHE A 65 -0.17 -1.78 -19.04
CA PHE A 65 -0.53 -3.20 -19.22
C PHE A 65 -1.97 -3.45 -18.76
N SER A 66 -2.59 -4.48 -19.31
CA SER A 66 -3.95 -4.90 -18.96
C SER A 66 -3.95 -5.88 -17.78
N LYS A 67 -5.11 -6.04 -17.11
CA LYS A 67 -5.33 -6.95 -15.97
C LYS A 67 -4.43 -6.63 -14.78
N VAL A 68 -4.45 -5.37 -14.39
CA VAL A 68 -3.76 -4.91 -13.19
C VAL A 68 -4.43 -5.52 -11.96
N ASP A 69 -3.65 -6.23 -11.15
CA ASP A 69 -4.02 -6.59 -9.78
C ASP A 69 -2.98 -6.02 -8.80
N ARG A 70 -3.18 -6.23 -7.48
CA ARG A 70 -2.27 -5.67 -6.48
C ARG A 70 -0.83 -6.10 -6.71
N ALA A 71 -0.58 -7.40 -6.92
CA ALA A 71 0.78 -7.92 -7.04
C ALA A 71 1.51 -7.36 -8.28
N SER A 72 0.86 -7.41 -9.45
CA SER A 72 1.41 -6.87 -10.69
C SER A 72 1.60 -5.35 -10.64
N ALA A 73 0.69 -4.63 -9.97
CA ALA A 73 0.82 -3.19 -9.75
C ALA A 73 2.02 -2.85 -8.86
N ILE A 74 2.15 -3.50 -7.70
CA ILE A 74 3.27 -3.26 -6.78
C ILE A 74 4.60 -3.61 -7.45
N ALA A 75 4.69 -4.75 -8.13
CA ALA A 75 5.89 -5.11 -8.87
C ALA A 75 6.24 -4.02 -9.92
N ALA A 76 5.26 -3.53 -10.66
CA ALA A 76 5.48 -2.47 -11.66
C ALA A 76 5.89 -1.14 -11.02
N ILE A 77 5.28 -0.73 -9.91
CA ILE A 77 5.63 0.50 -9.18
C ILE A 77 7.09 0.46 -8.73
N TYR A 78 7.50 -0.63 -8.09
CA TYR A 78 8.83 -0.70 -7.47
C TYR A 78 9.94 -1.10 -8.46
N THR A 79 9.64 -1.75 -9.59
CA THR A 79 10.64 -2.08 -10.61
C THR A 79 10.68 -1.08 -11.77
N GLY A 80 9.63 -0.25 -11.95
CA GLY A 80 9.47 0.60 -13.12
C GLY A 80 9.27 -0.18 -14.44
N THR A 81 8.91 -1.47 -14.37
CA THR A 81 8.77 -2.35 -15.54
C THR A 81 7.41 -3.02 -15.60
N THR A 82 7.06 -3.58 -16.75
CA THR A 82 5.81 -4.31 -16.94
C THR A 82 5.91 -5.76 -16.46
N PRO A 83 4.79 -6.46 -16.23
CA PRO A 83 4.77 -7.89 -15.87
C PRO A 83 5.54 -8.81 -16.81
N SER A 84 5.61 -8.48 -18.10
CA SER A 84 6.40 -9.22 -19.08
C SER A 84 7.91 -9.14 -18.84
N MET A 85 8.38 -8.12 -18.14
CA MET A 85 9.79 -7.93 -17.80
C MET A 85 10.09 -8.38 -16.36
N ASN A 86 9.23 -8.01 -15.39
CA ASN A 86 9.46 -8.33 -14.00
C ASN A 86 8.95 -9.71 -13.56
N GLY A 87 8.19 -10.42 -14.41
CA GLY A 87 7.71 -11.78 -14.16
C GLY A 87 6.43 -11.89 -13.34
N ILE A 88 5.95 -10.78 -12.73
CA ILE A 88 4.78 -10.81 -11.83
C ILE A 88 3.52 -10.44 -12.60
N THR A 89 2.80 -11.44 -13.07
CA THR A 89 1.59 -11.26 -13.89
C THR A 89 0.30 -11.18 -13.09
N ALA A 90 0.29 -11.73 -11.87
CA ALA A 90 -0.84 -11.75 -10.97
C ALA A 90 -0.38 -12.13 -9.55
N ASN A 91 -1.30 -12.01 -8.56
CA ASN A 91 -1.04 -12.48 -7.20
C ASN A 91 -0.85 -14.00 -7.13
N GLN A 92 -1.54 -14.75 -7.99
CA GLN A 92 -1.48 -16.20 -8.06
C GLN A 92 -1.65 -16.69 -9.49
N TRP A 93 -0.91 -17.71 -9.87
CA TRP A 93 -1.07 -18.39 -11.16
C TRP A 93 -0.88 -19.89 -11.02
N LEU A 94 -1.25 -20.63 -12.07
CA LEU A 94 -1.04 -22.07 -12.15
C LEU A 94 0.40 -22.37 -12.61
N ASP A 95 1.16 -23.09 -11.80
CA ASP A 95 2.42 -23.66 -12.24
C ASP A 95 2.15 -24.81 -13.23
N ILE A 96 2.60 -24.63 -14.46
CA ILE A 96 2.33 -25.58 -15.56
C ILE A 96 3.01 -26.94 -15.29
N SER A 97 4.13 -26.97 -14.58
CA SER A 97 4.89 -28.18 -14.31
C SER A 97 4.23 -29.06 -13.25
N THR A 98 3.65 -28.44 -12.23
CA THR A 98 3.02 -29.14 -11.10
C THR A 98 1.50 -29.17 -11.16
N LEU A 99 0.89 -28.35 -12.03
CA LEU A 99 -0.55 -28.09 -12.11
C LEU A 99 -1.15 -27.61 -10.77
N ARG A 100 -0.34 -26.94 -9.94
CA ARG A 100 -0.77 -26.36 -8.67
C ARG A 100 -0.75 -24.85 -8.72
N PRO A 101 -1.68 -24.17 -8.04
CA PRO A 101 -1.60 -22.73 -7.88
C PRO A 101 -0.41 -22.39 -6.98
N ILE A 102 0.39 -21.41 -7.42
CA ILE A 102 1.47 -20.81 -6.63
C ILE A 102 1.19 -19.33 -6.47
N ASN A 103 1.52 -18.79 -5.31
CA ASN A 103 1.46 -17.35 -5.08
C ASN A 103 2.75 -16.70 -5.59
N CYS A 104 2.66 -15.46 -6.03
CA CYS A 104 3.77 -14.72 -6.64
C CYS A 104 5.01 -14.52 -5.74
N VAL A 105 4.91 -14.83 -4.47
CA VAL A 105 6.01 -14.75 -3.48
C VAL A 105 6.27 -16.07 -2.76
N ASP A 106 5.64 -17.18 -3.17
CA ASP A 106 5.90 -18.48 -2.57
C ASP A 106 7.33 -18.96 -2.86
N ASP A 107 8.04 -19.29 -1.80
CA ASP A 107 9.38 -19.85 -1.89
C ASP A 107 9.65 -20.77 -0.67
N PRO A 108 9.63 -22.09 -0.88
CA PRO A 108 9.82 -23.06 0.22
C PRO A 108 11.21 -23.04 0.83
N ALA A 109 12.19 -22.36 0.24
CA ALA A 109 13.55 -22.24 0.77
C ALA A 109 13.63 -21.34 2.03
N PHE A 110 12.63 -20.46 2.24
CA PHE A 110 12.65 -19.48 3.31
C PHE A 110 11.41 -19.58 4.19
N MET A 111 11.59 -19.90 5.46
CA MET A 111 10.50 -20.02 6.42
C MET A 111 9.89 -18.67 6.79
N GLY A 112 8.63 -18.68 7.17
CA GLY A 112 7.96 -17.52 7.74
C GLY A 112 8.30 -17.27 9.20
N ASN A 113 8.30 -16.00 9.59
CA ASN A 113 8.34 -15.57 10.97
C ASN A 113 6.92 -15.16 11.39
N TYR A 114 6.35 -15.78 12.42
CA TYR A 114 4.95 -15.61 12.86
C TYR A 114 3.90 -16.01 11.82
N THR A 115 4.27 -16.81 10.81
CA THR A 115 3.40 -17.37 9.78
C THR A 115 3.94 -18.71 9.30
N ASP A 116 3.06 -19.56 8.79
CA ASP A 116 3.42 -20.82 8.14
C ASP A 116 3.76 -20.64 6.65
N GLU A 117 3.58 -19.44 6.11
CA GLU A 117 3.84 -19.12 4.71
C GLU A 117 5.34 -18.91 4.47
N SER A 118 5.92 -19.70 3.58
CA SER A 118 7.31 -19.56 3.11
C SER A 118 7.37 -18.60 1.94
N SER A 119 8.28 -17.62 1.96
CA SER A 119 8.22 -16.52 1.01
C SER A 119 9.56 -15.87 0.73
N SER A 120 9.74 -15.44 -0.53
CA SER A 120 10.83 -14.55 -0.96
C SER A 120 10.44 -13.76 -2.21
N PRO A 121 11.25 -12.77 -2.66
CA PRO A 121 11.06 -12.09 -3.95
C PRO A 121 11.62 -12.88 -5.14
N ALA A 122 11.94 -14.17 -5.03
CA ALA A 122 12.66 -14.93 -6.06
C ALA A 122 11.99 -14.96 -7.45
N LEU A 123 10.66 -14.81 -7.50
CA LEU A 123 9.92 -14.76 -8.76
C LEU A 123 9.90 -13.35 -9.41
N LEU A 124 10.39 -12.32 -8.71
CA LEU A 124 10.58 -10.98 -9.25
C LEU A 124 11.91 -10.94 -10.03
N LEU A 125 11.84 -10.85 -11.36
CA LEU A 125 12.99 -11.03 -12.25
C LEU A 125 13.83 -9.78 -12.48
N THR A 126 13.44 -8.64 -11.92
CA THR A 126 14.13 -7.36 -12.09
C THR A 126 14.40 -6.72 -10.73
N SER A 127 15.48 -5.92 -10.65
CA SER A 127 15.74 -5.12 -9.45
C SER A 127 14.62 -4.11 -9.19
N THR A 128 14.47 -3.77 -7.93
CA THR A 128 13.54 -2.72 -7.48
C THR A 128 14.31 -1.42 -7.20
N ILE A 129 13.59 -0.31 -7.09
CA ILE A 129 14.19 0.96 -6.63
C ILE A 129 14.84 0.82 -5.25
N ALA A 130 14.35 -0.09 -4.41
CA ALA A 130 14.96 -0.43 -3.13
C ALA A 130 16.33 -1.10 -3.31
N ASP A 131 16.44 -2.03 -4.26
CA ASP A 131 17.70 -2.68 -4.61
C ASP A 131 18.71 -1.67 -5.18
N GLU A 132 18.25 -0.79 -6.06
CA GLU A 132 19.09 0.27 -6.63
C GLU A 132 19.59 1.26 -5.57
N LEU A 133 18.77 1.60 -4.58
CA LEU A 133 19.18 2.39 -3.44
C LEU A 133 20.28 1.71 -2.63
N LYS A 134 20.13 0.40 -2.37
CA LYS A 134 21.17 -0.39 -1.67
C LYS A 134 22.48 -0.40 -2.45
N ILE A 135 22.43 -0.54 -3.77
CA ILE A 135 23.63 -0.47 -4.63
C ILE A 135 24.25 0.94 -4.57
N ALA A 136 23.46 1.99 -4.76
CA ALA A 136 23.92 3.39 -4.76
C ALA A 136 24.55 3.79 -3.42
N THR A 137 24.01 3.30 -2.31
CA THR A 137 24.52 3.57 -0.96
C THR A 137 25.58 2.58 -0.50
N ARG A 138 26.03 1.66 -1.36
CA ARG A 138 26.97 0.59 -1.00
C ARG A 138 26.48 -0.22 0.21
N ASN A 139 25.21 -0.57 0.19
CA ASN A 139 24.50 -1.34 1.22
C ASN A 139 24.40 -0.64 2.61
N LYS A 140 24.65 0.67 2.68
CA LYS A 140 24.53 1.42 3.94
C LYS A 140 23.11 1.92 4.20
N GLY A 141 22.35 2.28 3.15
CA GLY A 141 20.97 2.73 3.27
C GLY A 141 20.07 1.62 3.85
N LEU A 142 19.19 1.99 4.74
CA LEU A 142 18.18 1.09 5.32
C LEU A 142 16.94 1.07 4.44
N VAL A 143 16.41 -0.13 4.19
CA VAL A 143 15.20 -0.35 3.40
C VAL A 143 14.24 -1.24 4.15
N TYR A 144 13.07 -0.71 4.48
CA TYR A 144 12.00 -1.45 5.13
C TYR A 144 10.67 -1.29 4.38
N ALA A 145 9.85 -2.33 4.41
CA ALA A 145 8.50 -2.29 3.87
C ALA A 145 7.48 -2.81 4.89
N ILE A 146 6.37 -2.06 5.05
CA ILE A 146 5.26 -2.43 5.93
C ILE A 146 3.97 -2.36 5.12
N ALA A 147 3.26 -3.47 5.00
CA ALA A 147 2.03 -3.57 4.23
C ALA A 147 1.03 -4.51 4.89
N PRO A 148 -0.28 -4.38 4.62
CA PRO A 148 -1.26 -5.36 5.06
C PRO A 148 -1.05 -6.74 4.42
N PHE A 149 -0.46 -6.78 3.22
CA PHE A 149 -0.38 -7.96 2.37
C PHE A 149 1.07 -8.40 2.14
N ARG A 150 1.28 -9.72 2.12
CA ARG A 150 2.59 -10.37 1.96
C ARG A 150 3.33 -9.96 0.69
N ASP A 151 2.67 -10.10 -0.45
CA ASP A 151 3.19 -9.75 -1.76
C ASP A 151 3.64 -8.29 -1.84
N ALA A 152 2.83 -7.38 -1.28
CA ALA A 152 3.13 -5.96 -1.28
C ALA A 152 4.36 -5.61 -0.44
N ALA A 153 4.49 -6.19 0.75
CA ALA A 153 5.65 -5.97 1.61
C ALA A 153 6.93 -6.48 0.96
N ILE A 154 6.90 -7.70 0.40
CA ILE A 154 8.07 -8.35 -0.20
C ILE A 154 8.55 -7.60 -1.45
N PHE A 155 7.65 -7.26 -2.40
CA PHE A 155 8.07 -6.54 -3.60
C PHE A 155 8.53 -5.12 -3.32
N ALA A 156 7.95 -4.45 -2.31
CA ALA A 156 8.38 -3.12 -1.93
C ALA A 156 9.75 -3.10 -1.21
N ALA A 157 10.10 -4.16 -0.47
CA ALA A 157 11.42 -4.33 0.11
C ALA A 157 12.48 -4.76 -0.92
N GLY A 158 12.05 -5.39 -2.01
CA GLY A 158 12.94 -5.91 -3.06
C GLY A 158 13.79 -7.09 -2.59
N HIS A 159 14.88 -7.36 -3.33
CA HIS A 159 15.77 -8.50 -3.07
C HIS A 159 16.76 -8.22 -1.93
N THR A 160 17.08 -6.96 -1.67
CA THR A 160 18.17 -6.55 -0.75
C THR A 160 17.71 -5.73 0.44
N GLY A 161 16.39 -5.65 0.66
CA GLY A 161 15.79 -4.94 1.79
C GLY A 161 16.25 -5.45 3.15
N ASN A 162 16.16 -4.60 4.18
CA ASN A 162 16.45 -4.96 5.56
C ASN A 162 15.30 -5.69 6.24
N GLY A 163 14.07 -5.53 5.73
CA GLY A 163 12.91 -6.24 6.26
C GLY A 163 11.61 -5.90 5.50
N ALA A 164 10.75 -6.88 5.40
CA ALA A 164 9.40 -6.77 4.88
C ALA A 164 8.41 -7.32 5.91
N PHE A 165 7.40 -6.53 6.27
CA PHE A 165 6.45 -6.90 7.32
C PHE A 165 5.02 -6.83 6.80
N TRP A 166 4.23 -7.87 7.10
CA TRP A 166 2.82 -7.94 6.73
C TRP A 166 1.97 -8.51 7.86
N LEU A 167 0.64 -8.32 7.79
CA LEU A 167 -0.28 -8.82 8.81
C LEU A 167 -0.70 -10.27 8.53
N ASN A 168 -0.59 -11.11 9.56
CA ASN A 168 -1.14 -12.46 9.53
C ASN A 168 -2.67 -12.42 9.63
N THR A 169 -3.35 -12.95 8.62
CA THR A 169 -4.82 -12.96 8.55
C THR A 169 -5.50 -13.88 9.55
N ASN A 170 -4.74 -14.74 10.23
CA ASN A 170 -5.24 -15.69 11.22
C ASN A 170 -4.95 -15.25 12.66
N THR A 171 -3.82 -14.57 12.89
CA THR A 171 -3.36 -14.20 14.24
C THR A 171 -3.35 -12.70 14.51
N GLY A 172 -3.40 -11.85 13.49
CA GLY A 172 -3.27 -10.40 13.64
C GLY A 172 -1.87 -9.93 14.05
N LYS A 173 -0.87 -10.80 13.98
CA LYS A 173 0.53 -10.46 14.26
C LYS A 173 1.23 -10.02 13.00
N TRP A 174 2.26 -9.21 13.14
CA TRP A 174 3.14 -8.85 12.05
C TRP A 174 4.09 -10.01 11.74
N CYS A 175 4.17 -10.35 10.46
CA CYS A 175 4.94 -11.45 9.90
C CYS A 175 6.12 -10.94 9.09
N SER A 176 7.08 -11.82 8.85
CA SER A 176 8.18 -11.64 7.90
C SER A 176 8.62 -13.01 7.37
N THR A 177 9.75 -13.05 6.68
CA THR A 177 10.39 -14.27 6.16
C THR A 177 11.86 -14.29 6.53
N THR A 178 12.43 -15.48 6.66
CA THR A 178 13.87 -15.67 6.90
C THR A 178 14.73 -15.31 5.69
N TYR A 179 14.12 -14.91 4.56
CA TYR A 179 14.83 -14.36 3.41
C TYR A 179 15.57 -13.06 3.75
N TYR A 180 14.90 -12.15 4.47
CA TYR A 180 15.52 -10.95 5.00
C TYR A 180 16.31 -11.30 6.26
N THR A 181 17.26 -10.46 6.65
CA THR A 181 18.06 -10.62 7.85
C THR A 181 17.22 -10.89 9.11
N GLU A 182 17.82 -11.07 10.26
CA GLU A 182 17.14 -11.43 11.51
C GLU A 182 15.83 -10.65 11.73
N PHE A 183 14.81 -11.37 12.17
CA PHE A 183 13.52 -10.76 12.55
C PHE A 183 13.75 -9.76 13.70
N PRO A 184 13.46 -8.46 13.53
CA PRO A 184 13.85 -7.46 14.49
C PRO A 184 13.19 -7.67 15.85
N TRP A 185 13.97 -7.54 16.93
CA TRP A 185 13.48 -7.69 18.31
C TRP A 185 12.31 -6.76 18.63
N TRP A 186 12.27 -5.57 18.05
CA TRP A 186 11.20 -4.60 18.27
C TRP A 186 9.87 -5.04 17.62
N VAL A 187 9.88 -5.77 16.50
CA VAL A 187 8.67 -6.37 15.93
C VAL A 187 8.17 -7.51 16.82
N SER A 188 9.08 -8.35 17.35
CA SER A 188 8.70 -9.39 18.32
C SER A 188 8.06 -8.76 19.56
N GLN A 189 8.65 -7.70 20.10
CA GLN A 189 8.11 -6.98 21.25
C GLN A 189 6.74 -6.36 20.95
N TYR A 190 6.55 -5.80 19.75
CA TYR A 190 5.26 -5.28 19.31
C TYR A 190 4.22 -6.41 19.25
N ASN A 191 4.56 -7.54 18.62
CA ASN A 191 3.69 -8.70 18.54
C ASN A 191 3.27 -9.25 19.91
N ASP A 192 4.14 -9.16 20.90
CA ASP A 192 3.88 -9.70 22.24
C ASP A 192 3.06 -8.74 23.13
N ARG A 193 3.02 -7.44 22.81
CA ARG A 193 2.44 -6.42 23.70
C ARG A 193 1.38 -5.53 23.08
N GLN A 194 1.44 -5.33 21.75
CA GLN A 194 0.67 -4.29 21.05
C GLN A 194 -0.05 -4.80 19.80
N ALA A 195 0.14 -6.07 19.41
CA ALA A 195 -0.53 -6.63 18.24
C ALA A 195 -2.05 -6.44 18.32
N VAL A 196 -2.67 -6.35 17.17
CA VAL A 196 -4.10 -6.02 17.08
C VAL A 196 -5.01 -7.05 17.74
N ASP A 197 -4.56 -8.29 17.94
CA ASP A 197 -5.33 -9.33 18.62
C ASP A 197 -5.68 -8.99 20.07
N PHE A 198 -4.85 -8.14 20.75
CA PHE A 198 -5.14 -7.68 22.11
C PHE A 198 -6.29 -6.68 22.19
N ARG A 199 -6.65 -6.00 21.09
CA ARG A 199 -7.62 -4.90 21.09
C ARG A 199 -8.75 -5.05 20.08
N ILE A 200 -8.66 -6.00 19.14
CA ILE A 200 -9.66 -6.19 18.09
C ILE A 200 -11.06 -6.48 18.63
N GLY A 201 -11.15 -7.11 19.83
CA GLY A 201 -12.41 -7.38 20.52
C GLY A 201 -13.22 -6.13 20.85
N ASP A 202 -12.55 -5.02 21.13
CA ASP A 202 -13.17 -3.74 21.46
C ASP A 202 -13.32 -2.81 20.25
N MET A 203 -12.72 -3.18 19.10
CA MET A 203 -12.75 -2.34 17.90
C MET A 203 -14.12 -2.38 17.24
N THR A 204 -14.67 -1.20 17.04
CA THR A 204 -15.95 -1.01 16.35
C THR A 204 -15.80 0.05 15.27
N TRP A 205 -16.21 -0.27 14.06
CA TRP A 205 -16.27 0.70 12.97
C TRP A 205 -17.66 1.33 12.90
N THR A 206 -17.71 2.62 13.14
CA THR A 206 -18.86 3.50 12.96
C THR A 206 -18.45 4.70 12.11
N PRO A 207 -19.38 5.38 11.43
CA PRO A 207 -19.05 6.58 10.65
C PRO A 207 -18.35 7.64 11.50
N VAL A 208 -17.36 8.29 10.92
CA VAL A 208 -16.59 9.39 11.53
C VAL A 208 -17.42 10.67 11.65
N HIS A 209 -18.26 10.92 10.64
CA HIS A 209 -19.14 12.08 10.57
C HIS A 209 -20.61 11.69 10.83
N PRO A 210 -21.46 12.64 11.23
CA PRO A 210 -22.90 12.45 11.18
C PRO A 210 -23.37 12.08 9.78
N MET A 211 -24.42 11.27 9.68
CA MET A 211 -24.91 10.70 8.41
C MET A 211 -25.22 11.77 7.35
N GLU A 212 -25.70 12.92 7.77
CA GLU A 212 -26.09 14.03 6.90
C GLU A 212 -24.92 14.68 6.15
N LYS A 213 -23.68 14.40 6.56
CA LYS A 213 -22.48 14.87 5.87
C LYS A 213 -22.07 14.00 4.71
N TYR A 214 -22.46 12.70 4.72
CA TYR A 214 -22.14 11.81 3.63
C TYR A 214 -23.03 12.09 2.43
N ILE A 215 -22.43 12.09 1.24
CA ILE A 215 -23.10 12.40 -0.03
C ILE A 215 -23.37 11.11 -0.80
N TYR A 216 -24.23 11.19 -1.82
CA TYR A 216 -24.50 10.05 -2.73
C TYR A 216 -24.95 8.77 -2.02
N LEU A 217 -25.66 8.90 -0.88
CA LEU A 217 -26.23 7.75 -0.21
C LEU A 217 -27.49 7.27 -0.93
N PRO A 218 -27.67 5.95 -1.10
CA PRO A 218 -28.91 5.41 -1.67
C PRO A 218 -30.10 5.67 -0.73
N GLU A 219 -31.31 5.82 -1.29
CA GLU A 219 -32.54 6.17 -0.55
C GLU A 219 -32.88 5.19 0.59
N TRP A 220 -32.49 3.92 0.42
CA TRP A 220 -32.72 2.89 1.44
C TRP A 220 -31.77 3.00 2.65
N ARG A 221 -30.73 3.84 2.57
CA ARG A 221 -29.77 4.00 3.65
C ARG A 221 -30.24 5.09 4.62
N ASP A 222 -31.05 4.71 5.58
CA ASP A 222 -31.66 5.59 6.58
C ASP A 222 -30.96 5.56 7.96
N THR A 223 -30.01 4.62 8.16
CA THR A 223 -29.29 4.43 9.40
C THR A 223 -27.78 4.32 9.17
N PRO A 224 -26.97 4.81 10.13
CA PRO A 224 -25.53 4.63 10.07
C PRO A 224 -25.15 3.16 10.29
N PHE A 225 -24.02 2.76 9.69
CA PHE A 225 -23.49 1.41 9.89
C PHE A 225 -22.77 1.29 11.25
N LYS A 226 -22.71 0.04 11.74
CA LYS A 226 -21.91 -0.32 12.90
C LYS A 226 -21.41 -1.75 12.75
N TYR A 227 -20.09 -1.92 12.69
CA TYR A 227 -19.44 -3.23 12.57
C TYR A 227 -18.50 -3.47 13.75
N LYS A 228 -18.67 -4.56 14.47
CA LYS A 228 -17.69 -5.06 15.41
C LYS A 228 -16.81 -6.11 14.70
N PHE A 229 -15.50 -6.00 14.84
CA PHE A 229 -14.60 -6.95 14.17
C PHE A 229 -14.69 -8.34 14.79
N ASP A 230 -14.95 -8.47 16.08
CA ASP A 230 -15.05 -9.74 16.80
C ASP A 230 -16.40 -10.48 16.61
N ASP A 231 -17.38 -9.88 15.93
CA ASP A 231 -18.66 -10.55 15.62
C ASP A 231 -18.47 -11.80 14.76
N ASP A 232 -17.40 -11.86 13.95
CA ASP A 232 -16.98 -13.04 13.23
C ASP A 232 -15.54 -13.42 13.66
N ARG A 233 -15.45 -14.20 14.74
CA ARG A 233 -14.17 -14.58 15.35
C ARG A 233 -13.21 -15.28 14.39
N ARG A 234 -13.70 -16.03 13.40
CA ARG A 234 -12.87 -16.76 12.45
C ARG A 234 -12.23 -15.84 11.40
N ASN A 235 -12.93 -14.75 11.04
CA ASN A 235 -12.52 -13.84 9.98
C ASN A 235 -12.19 -12.43 10.48
N LYS A 236 -12.08 -12.21 11.80
CA LYS A 236 -11.91 -10.88 12.38
C LYS A 236 -10.71 -10.12 11.81
N PHE A 237 -9.57 -10.76 11.65
CA PHE A 237 -8.38 -10.13 11.07
C PHE A 237 -8.51 -9.91 9.55
N ARG A 238 -9.14 -10.83 8.82
CA ARG A 238 -9.43 -10.62 7.38
C ARG A 238 -10.37 -9.45 7.17
N ARG A 239 -11.38 -9.28 8.03
CA ARG A 239 -12.29 -8.12 8.01
C ARG A 239 -11.56 -6.83 8.34
N LEU A 240 -10.64 -6.85 9.31
CA LEU A 240 -9.79 -5.72 9.65
C LEU A 240 -8.93 -5.29 8.45
N ILE A 241 -8.25 -6.22 7.80
CA ILE A 241 -7.39 -5.95 6.65
C ILE A 241 -8.19 -5.38 5.46
N ALA A 242 -9.44 -5.79 5.30
CA ALA A 242 -10.36 -5.25 4.28
C ALA A 242 -11.14 -4.02 4.79
N SER A 243 -10.59 -3.26 5.72
CA SER A 243 -11.19 -2.06 6.29
C SER A 243 -10.16 -0.95 6.44
N PRO A 244 -10.56 0.33 6.60
CA PRO A 244 -9.61 1.43 6.77
C PRO A 244 -8.79 1.35 8.07
N PHE A 245 -9.18 0.53 9.04
CA PHE A 245 -8.45 0.36 10.31
C PHE A 245 -7.08 -0.30 10.12
N VAL A 246 -6.87 -1.04 9.03
CA VAL A 246 -5.55 -1.59 8.73
C VAL A 246 -4.50 -0.51 8.48
N ASN A 247 -4.91 0.67 8.02
CA ASN A 247 -4.01 1.79 7.79
C ASN A 247 -3.44 2.33 9.11
N ASP A 248 -4.25 2.29 10.17
CA ASP A 248 -3.80 2.66 11.52
C ASP A 248 -2.80 1.61 12.07
N GLU A 249 -3.01 0.31 11.76
CA GLU A 249 -2.04 -0.73 12.12
C GLU A 249 -0.68 -0.54 11.42
N VAL A 250 -0.69 -0.17 10.15
CA VAL A 250 0.53 0.16 9.41
C VAL A 250 1.24 1.37 10.05
N ASN A 251 0.49 2.40 10.46
CA ASN A 251 1.05 3.56 11.16
C ASN A 251 1.70 3.17 12.49
N LEU A 252 1.03 2.37 13.30
CA LEU A 252 1.54 1.95 14.60
C LEU A 252 2.86 1.19 14.49
N LEU A 253 2.99 0.25 13.54
CA LEU A 253 4.26 -0.43 13.32
C LEU A 253 5.33 0.51 12.72
N THR A 254 4.91 1.48 11.90
CA THR A 254 5.81 2.52 11.36
C THR A 254 6.39 3.38 12.48
N GLU A 255 5.58 3.75 13.47
CA GLU A 255 6.05 4.51 14.64
C GLU A 255 7.11 3.72 15.43
N GLU A 256 6.88 2.44 15.69
CA GLU A 256 7.86 1.55 16.33
C GLU A 256 9.17 1.46 15.50
N LEU A 257 9.07 1.32 14.17
CA LEU A 257 10.23 1.31 13.29
C LEU A 257 11.03 2.61 13.42
N LEU A 258 10.38 3.78 13.32
CA LEU A 258 11.02 5.09 13.41
C LEU A 258 11.67 5.33 14.78
N ASP A 259 11.11 4.78 15.84
CA ASP A 259 11.66 4.90 17.19
C ASP A 259 12.84 3.96 17.43
N LYS A 260 12.74 2.72 17.02
CA LYS A 260 13.65 1.63 17.39
C LYS A 260 14.75 1.36 16.37
N SER A 261 14.65 1.89 15.15
CA SER A 261 15.68 1.77 14.12
C SER A 261 16.43 3.09 13.89
N ASN A 262 17.47 3.05 13.07
CA ASN A 262 18.22 4.24 12.65
C ASN A 262 17.72 4.83 11.32
N ILE A 263 16.61 4.38 10.79
CA ILE A 263 16.06 4.83 9.52
C ILE A 263 15.85 6.35 9.50
N GLY A 264 16.36 7.03 8.49
CA GLY A 264 16.25 8.48 8.30
C GLY A 264 17.04 9.35 9.28
N LYS A 265 17.93 8.77 10.13
CA LYS A 265 18.63 9.49 11.19
C LYS A 265 20.03 9.95 10.83
N ASP A 266 20.61 9.45 9.75
CA ASP A 266 21.92 9.86 9.27
C ASP A 266 21.85 10.57 7.90
N GLU A 267 22.98 10.75 7.23
CA GLU A 267 23.07 11.42 5.93
C GLU A 267 22.99 10.44 4.74
N VAL A 268 22.91 9.14 5.01
CA VAL A 268 22.72 8.12 3.97
C VAL A 268 21.24 8.03 3.65
N PRO A 269 20.83 8.11 2.38
CA PRO A 269 19.42 7.97 2.02
C PRO A 269 18.87 6.58 2.37
N ASP A 270 17.78 6.57 3.10
CA ASP A 270 17.00 5.39 3.46
C ASP A 270 15.68 5.33 2.71
N MET A 271 15.02 4.18 2.69
CA MET A 271 13.69 4.01 2.09
C MET A 271 12.73 3.28 3.02
N LEU A 272 11.55 3.84 3.17
CA LEU A 272 10.41 3.25 3.87
C LEU A 272 9.24 3.12 2.90
N SER A 273 8.88 1.89 2.59
CA SER A 273 7.74 1.59 1.73
C SER A 273 6.55 1.16 2.57
N LEU A 274 5.44 1.86 2.40
CA LEU A 274 4.21 1.63 3.14
C LEU A 274 3.07 1.30 2.18
N MET A 275 2.15 0.45 2.62
CA MET A 275 0.90 0.24 1.88
C MET A 275 -0.30 0.48 2.78
N TYR A 276 -1.28 1.23 2.25
CA TYR A 276 -2.60 1.39 2.83
C TYR A 276 -3.66 0.70 1.95
N TYR A 277 -4.86 0.58 2.49
CA TYR A 277 -6.01 0.00 1.81
C TYR A 277 -7.18 0.99 1.74
N ALA A 278 -7.78 1.12 0.57
CA ALA A 278 -8.93 2.00 0.31
C ALA A 278 -10.07 1.30 -0.45
N GLY A 279 -10.07 -0.03 -0.50
CA GLY A 279 -11.08 -0.80 -1.22
C GLY A 279 -12.45 -0.85 -0.55
N ASN A 280 -13.42 -1.34 -1.28
CA ASN A 280 -14.78 -1.52 -0.80
C ASN A 280 -14.83 -2.57 0.31
N TYR A 281 -15.50 -2.23 1.41
CA TYR A 281 -15.64 -3.13 2.55
C TYR A 281 -16.36 -4.43 2.18
N ALA A 282 -15.77 -5.56 2.57
CA ALA A 282 -16.27 -6.90 2.32
C ALA A 282 -16.56 -7.20 0.83
N HIS A 283 -15.85 -6.54 -0.09
CA HIS A 283 -16.02 -6.67 -1.54
C HIS A 283 -17.45 -6.40 -2.03
N LYS A 284 -18.19 -5.55 -1.30
CA LYS A 284 -19.50 -5.08 -1.69
C LYS A 284 -19.42 -4.08 -2.83
N THR A 285 -20.52 -3.88 -3.54
CA THR A 285 -20.63 -2.80 -4.52
C THR A 285 -20.58 -1.43 -3.84
N SER A 286 -20.21 -0.37 -4.57
CA SER A 286 -20.18 0.98 -4.01
C SER A 286 -21.58 1.47 -3.57
N GLN A 287 -22.64 0.98 -4.15
CA GLN A 287 -24.01 1.27 -3.69
C GLN A 287 -24.32 0.59 -2.35
N GLU A 288 -23.95 -0.67 -2.16
CA GLU A 288 -24.21 -1.41 -0.92
C GLU A 288 -23.39 -0.88 0.27
N CYS A 289 -22.20 -0.34 0.02
CA CYS A 289 -21.32 0.19 1.05
C CYS A 289 -21.01 1.69 0.87
N ALA A 290 -21.94 2.47 0.35
CA ALA A 290 -21.74 3.87 -0.03
C ALA A 290 -21.25 4.76 1.14
N MET A 291 -21.76 4.55 2.35
CA MET A 291 -21.32 5.30 3.53
C MET A 291 -19.96 4.78 4.04
N GLU A 292 -19.80 3.45 4.08
CA GLU A 292 -18.55 2.79 4.47
C GLU A 292 -17.38 3.19 3.56
N LEU A 293 -17.66 3.30 2.26
CA LEU A 293 -16.68 3.73 1.26
C LEU A 293 -16.22 5.16 1.53
N GLN A 294 -17.15 6.10 1.71
CA GLN A 294 -16.82 7.48 2.03
C GLN A 294 -16.07 7.58 3.37
N ASP A 295 -16.50 6.83 4.40
CA ASP A 295 -15.83 6.78 5.69
C ASP A 295 -14.42 6.19 5.58
N THR A 296 -14.20 5.23 4.68
CA THR A 296 -12.87 4.71 4.36
C THR A 296 -11.94 5.83 3.88
N TYR A 297 -12.40 6.69 3.00
CA TYR A 297 -11.61 7.83 2.49
C TYR A 297 -11.39 8.92 3.55
N VAL A 298 -12.37 9.17 4.41
CA VAL A 298 -12.20 10.09 5.56
C VAL A 298 -11.15 9.56 6.55
N ARG A 299 -11.17 8.26 6.84
CA ARG A 299 -10.16 7.63 7.71
C ARG A 299 -8.79 7.58 7.04
N LEU A 300 -8.73 7.30 5.75
CA LEU A 300 -7.51 7.34 4.97
C LEU A 300 -6.85 8.73 5.03
N ASP A 301 -7.63 9.81 4.86
CA ASP A 301 -7.16 11.19 5.03
C ASP A 301 -6.54 11.42 6.42
N ARG A 302 -7.18 10.90 7.46
CA ARG A 302 -6.68 11.01 8.86
C ARG A 302 -5.41 10.18 9.07
N SER A 303 -5.36 8.95 8.56
CA SER A 303 -4.18 8.09 8.68
C SER A 303 -2.97 8.69 7.95
N ILE A 304 -3.18 9.34 6.78
CA ILE A 304 -2.14 10.08 6.06
C ILE A 304 -1.69 11.31 6.87
N ALA A 305 -2.63 12.09 7.41
CA ALA A 305 -2.32 13.25 8.23
C ALA A 305 -1.49 12.86 9.46
N HIS A 306 -1.85 11.76 10.11
CA HIS A 306 -1.11 11.21 11.24
C HIS A 306 0.30 10.76 10.84
N LEU A 307 0.44 10.02 9.75
CA LEU A 307 1.74 9.59 9.22
C LEU A 307 2.67 10.79 8.95
N LEU A 308 2.16 11.82 8.30
CA LEU A 308 2.92 13.04 8.03
C LEU A 308 3.36 13.73 9.33
N ASP A 309 2.47 13.84 10.32
CA ASP A 309 2.77 14.42 11.64
C ASP A 309 3.84 13.60 12.40
N VAL A 310 3.81 12.27 12.31
CA VAL A 310 4.80 11.36 12.92
C VAL A 310 6.16 11.53 12.26
N ILE A 311 6.22 11.49 10.93
CA ILE A 311 7.46 11.66 10.17
C ILE A 311 8.07 13.04 10.43
N ASP A 312 7.25 14.09 10.46
CA ASP A 312 7.72 15.44 10.74
C ASP A 312 8.37 15.55 12.12
N LYS A 313 7.75 14.98 13.14
CA LYS A 313 8.30 14.97 14.51
C LYS A 313 9.58 14.17 14.66
N LYS A 314 9.73 13.08 13.92
CA LYS A 314 10.87 12.15 14.09
C LYS A 314 12.08 12.50 13.21
N ILE A 315 11.85 12.99 12.00
CA ILE A 315 12.87 13.19 10.96
C ILE A 315 12.85 14.63 10.45
N GLY A 316 11.68 15.28 10.41
CA GLY A 316 11.43 16.56 9.76
C GLY A 316 11.13 16.40 8.28
N LEU A 317 9.97 16.87 7.83
CA LEU A 317 9.49 16.69 6.45
C LEU A 317 10.42 17.33 5.40
N GLN A 318 11.22 18.36 5.78
CA GLN A 318 12.22 18.95 4.91
C GLN A 318 13.34 17.98 4.51
N ASN A 319 13.53 16.90 5.25
CA ASN A 319 14.52 15.85 4.99
C ASN A 319 13.92 14.64 4.29
N VAL A 320 12.63 14.69 3.94
CA VAL A 320 11.88 13.52 3.43
C VAL A 320 11.34 13.79 2.04
N LEU A 321 11.55 12.84 1.12
CA LEU A 321 10.81 12.76 -0.12
C LEU A 321 9.61 11.84 0.10
N PHE A 322 8.40 12.38 0.03
CA PHE A 322 7.16 11.64 0.22
C PHE A 322 6.46 11.42 -1.13
N CYS A 323 6.28 10.17 -1.52
CA CYS A 323 5.64 9.78 -2.77
C CYS A 323 4.38 8.95 -2.48
N ILE A 324 3.25 9.33 -3.09
CA ILE A 324 2.00 8.57 -3.00
C ILE A 324 1.59 8.09 -4.38
N THR A 325 1.15 6.84 -4.47
CA THR A 325 0.58 6.24 -5.69
C THR A 325 -0.51 5.22 -5.33
N SER A 326 -1.18 4.70 -6.36
CA SER A 326 -2.23 3.69 -6.25
C SER A 326 -1.86 2.42 -7.00
N THR A 327 -2.36 1.26 -6.53
CA THR A 327 -2.33 0.02 -7.33
C THR A 327 -3.36 0.03 -8.46
N GLY A 328 -4.14 1.10 -8.59
CA GLY A 328 -5.36 1.08 -9.38
C GLY A 328 -6.51 0.40 -8.63
N TYR A 329 -7.61 0.21 -9.28
CA TYR A 329 -8.79 -0.44 -8.72
C TYR A 329 -9.38 -1.42 -9.74
N VAL A 330 -10.02 -2.46 -9.24
CA VAL A 330 -10.83 -3.35 -10.08
C VAL A 330 -12.25 -2.84 -10.00
N ASP A 331 -12.79 -2.42 -11.13
CA ASP A 331 -14.21 -2.10 -11.24
C ASP A 331 -14.99 -3.41 -11.26
N THR A 332 -15.47 -3.83 -10.09
CA THR A 332 -16.34 -5.01 -9.96
C THR A 332 -17.79 -4.67 -10.25
N GLU A 333 -18.08 -3.40 -10.41
CA GLU A 333 -19.40 -2.95 -10.75
C GLU A 333 -19.60 -3.15 -12.24
N SER A 334 -20.44 -4.10 -12.59
CA SER A 334 -21.15 -4.05 -13.85
C SER A 334 -22.04 -2.80 -13.78
N ALA A 335 -21.44 -1.63 -14.04
CA ALA A 335 -22.13 -0.37 -14.03
C ALA A 335 -23.39 -0.54 -14.84
N ASP A 336 -24.54 -0.36 -14.23
CA ASP A 336 -25.85 -0.16 -14.86
C ASP A 336 -26.12 -0.91 -16.20
N HIS A 337 -25.28 -1.89 -16.56
CA HIS A 337 -25.41 -2.66 -17.79
C HIS A 337 -26.79 -3.28 -17.89
N GLY A 338 -27.38 -3.69 -16.74
CA GLY A 338 -28.73 -4.15 -16.66
C GLY A 338 -29.76 -3.06 -16.95
N LEU A 339 -29.56 -1.83 -16.49
CA LEU A 339 -30.41 -0.66 -16.74
C LEU A 339 -30.43 -0.30 -18.23
N TYR A 340 -29.28 -0.36 -18.89
CA TYR A 340 -29.15 -0.04 -20.31
C TYR A 340 -29.29 -1.25 -21.24
N ARG A 341 -29.63 -2.45 -20.70
CA ARG A 341 -29.76 -3.70 -21.46
C ARG A 341 -28.47 -4.06 -22.24
N ILE A 342 -27.32 -3.65 -21.73
CA ILE A 342 -26.03 -4.03 -22.28
C ILE A 342 -25.70 -5.45 -21.84
N PRO A 343 -25.43 -6.41 -22.75
CA PRO A 343 -25.08 -7.75 -22.35
C PRO A 343 -23.78 -7.73 -21.52
N GLU A 344 -23.84 -8.21 -20.29
CA GLU A 344 -22.64 -8.41 -19.49
C GLU A 344 -21.71 -9.40 -20.19
N LYS A 345 -20.52 -8.94 -20.55
CA LYS A 345 -19.46 -9.82 -21.00
C LYS A 345 -18.86 -10.49 -19.76
N ARG A 346 -19.41 -11.59 -19.32
CA ARG A 346 -18.88 -12.43 -18.24
C ARG A 346 -17.57 -13.09 -18.70
N SER A 347 -16.52 -12.31 -18.89
CA SER A 347 -15.23 -12.80 -19.35
C SER A 347 -14.59 -13.80 -18.37
N TYR A 348 -14.88 -13.70 -17.08
CA TYR A 348 -14.31 -14.57 -16.05
C TYR A 348 -14.93 -15.98 -16.03
N GLU A 349 -16.23 -16.10 -16.19
CA GLU A 349 -16.89 -17.43 -16.27
C GLU A 349 -16.63 -18.14 -17.61
N ALA A 350 -16.43 -17.38 -18.68
CA ALA A 350 -16.04 -17.97 -19.98
C ALA A 350 -14.67 -18.63 -19.90
N CYS A 351 -13.71 -18.06 -19.19
CA CYS A 351 -12.39 -18.64 -18.99
C CYS A 351 -12.45 -19.94 -18.17
N LYS A 352 -13.31 -20.01 -17.13
CA LYS A 352 -13.55 -21.23 -16.35
C LYS A 352 -14.17 -22.34 -17.20
N ARG A 353 -15.08 -22.02 -18.13
CA ARG A 353 -15.70 -23.01 -19.03
C ARG A 353 -14.77 -23.51 -20.13
N VAL A 354 -13.94 -22.63 -20.67
CA VAL A 354 -13.01 -22.98 -21.75
C VAL A 354 -11.81 -23.78 -21.22
N CYS A 355 -11.36 -23.49 -20.00
CA CYS A 355 -10.23 -24.19 -19.37
C CYS A 355 -10.61 -25.46 -18.61
N GLY A 356 -11.89 -25.89 -18.61
CA GLY A 356 -12.30 -27.16 -18.01
C GLY A 356 -12.22 -27.22 -16.48
N TYR A 357 -12.05 -26.11 -15.78
CA TYR A 357 -12.05 -26.07 -14.33
C TYR A 357 -13.47 -26.25 -13.77
N ARG A 358 -13.78 -27.46 -13.35
CA ARG A 358 -14.83 -27.73 -12.37
C ARG A 358 -14.23 -27.52 -10.97
N ALA A 359 -14.90 -26.71 -10.16
CA ALA A 359 -14.59 -26.51 -8.75
C ALA A 359 -14.71 -27.80 -7.96
#